data_b5610fb0e6f1a6033fdb7f1933672471
#
_entry.id   b5610fb0e6f1a6033fdb7f1933672471
#
_cell.length_a   1.000
_cell.length_b   1.000
_cell.length_c   1.000
_cell.angle_alpha   90.00
_cell.angle_beta   90.00
_cell.angle_gamma   90.00
#
_symmetry.space_group_name_H-M   'P 1'
#
loop_
_entity.id
_entity.type
_entity.pdbx_description
1 polymer ?
#
loop_
_entity_poly.entity_id
_entity_poly.type
_entity_poly.pdbx_seq_one_letter_code
_entity_poly.pdbx_strand_id
1 'polypeptide(L)'
;MGMLNNEIKSTKKSIGELCKEIEGLKESYAQMLRYAQRNKTATDKLLFIFAAKDYKEAYQRYIFFRQFGDMQKKKLLQIREKTDELSKRTNELEVKKTNQESLLQQEMKNKDALNKEKTEKEKTVRNLQKQEKQITKNLKNKQAQVKKLQKQIDNAIAAEVQKQKQLAAAKKKKMQAQANSSSADKKQVAANKAAMETAKKKNYTIATTPEEVTLSSNFEANKGKLPWPSGKGVVVSSYGVHAHPEIKGTQVENKGIDIRTTKGSAVRAVFDGEVSRVAKGPAGMVVIIRHGEYMTVYANLQSVSVKSGSKVSTKQTIGIVNTNEDGVSEFKFQIFKGTHHLNPSVWLSK
;
A
#
# COMPACT_ATOMS: atom_id res chain seq x y z
N MET A 1 18.40 -27.91 -23.08
CA MET A 1 18.28 -29.37 -23.03
C MET A 1 18.26 -30.06 -24.40
N GLY A 2 17.38 -29.67 -25.35
CA GLY A 2 17.30 -30.36 -26.66
C GLY A 2 18.57 -30.35 -27.49
N MET A 3 19.29 -29.25 -27.58
CA MET A 3 20.56 -29.13 -28.29
C MET A 3 21.63 -30.05 -27.72
N LEU A 4 21.81 -30.03 -26.39
CA LEU A 4 22.84 -30.88 -25.72
C LEU A 4 22.56 -32.39 -25.90
N ASN A 5 21.30 -32.81 -25.86
CA ASN A 5 20.90 -34.18 -26.17
C ASN A 5 21.27 -34.59 -27.61
N ASN A 6 21.03 -33.69 -28.56
CA ASN A 6 21.40 -33.96 -29.97
C ASN A 6 22.93 -34.05 -30.17
N GLU A 7 23.68 -33.18 -29.49
CA GLU A 7 25.14 -33.25 -29.50
C GLU A 7 25.70 -34.53 -28.88
N ILE A 8 25.16 -34.95 -27.73
CA ILE A 8 25.53 -36.22 -27.08
C ILE A 8 25.24 -37.41 -28.02
N LYS A 9 24.06 -37.40 -28.66
CA LYS A 9 23.68 -38.45 -29.61
C LYS A 9 24.62 -38.49 -30.83
N SER A 10 24.92 -37.32 -31.39
CA SER A 10 25.89 -37.21 -32.52
C SER A 10 27.28 -37.66 -32.14
N THR A 11 27.80 -37.27 -30.97
CA THR A 11 29.11 -37.70 -30.48
C THR A 11 29.16 -39.18 -30.25
N LYS A 12 28.11 -39.81 -29.67
CA LYS A 12 28.03 -41.26 -29.51
C LYS A 12 28.08 -42.01 -30.86
N LYS A 13 27.37 -41.49 -31.87
CA LYS A 13 27.36 -42.06 -33.20
C LYS A 13 28.79 -42.03 -33.80
N SER A 14 29.45 -40.87 -33.73
CA SER A 14 30.81 -40.69 -34.22
C SER A 14 31.83 -41.61 -33.51
N ILE A 15 31.69 -41.81 -32.19
CA ILE A 15 32.50 -42.79 -31.44
C ILE A 15 32.27 -44.22 -31.95
N GLY A 16 31.01 -44.60 -32.21
CA GLY A 16 30.70 -45.92 -32.76
C GLY A 16 31.29 -46.17 -34.15
N GLU A 17 31.31 -45.16 -35.00
CA GLU A 17 31.91 -45.19 -36.34
C GLU A 17 33.45 -45.33 -36.23
N LEU A 18 34.10 -44.55 -35.37
CA LEU A 18 35.54 -44.64 -35.10
C LEU A 18 35.96 -46.01 -34.54
N CYS A 19 35.16 -46.59 -33.62
CA CYS A 19 35.46 -47.94 -33.10
C CYS A 19 35.47 -49.00 -34.21
N LYS A 20 34.49 -48.97 -35.13
CA LYS A 20 34.43 -49.87 -36.26
C LYS A 20 35.61 -49.70 -37.23
N GLU A 21 35.99 -48.46 -37.49
CA GLU A 21 37.14 -48.11 -38.33
C GLU A 21 38.47 -48.66 -37.73
N ILE A 22 38.64 -48.44 -36.40
CA ILE A 22 39.81 -48.96 -35.67
C ILE A 22 39.85 -50.50 -35.69
N GLU A 23 38.70 -51.17 -35.50
CA GLU A 23 38.63 -52.64 -35.60
C GLU A 23 39.04 -53.13 -36.97
N GLY A 24 38.50 -52.52 -38.05
CA GLY A 24 38.87 -52.86 -39.40
C GLY A 24 40.34 -52.64 -39.69
N LEU A 25 40.94 -51.56 -39.20
CA LEU A 25 42.39 -51.30 -39.33
C LEU A 25 43.23 -52.28 -38.55
N LYS A 26 42.85 -52.65 -37.32
CA LYS A 26 43.51 -53.64 -36.49
C LYS A 26 43.51 -55.04 -37.13
N GLU A 27 42.32 -55.43 -37.68
CA GLU A 27 42.24 -56.72 -38.34
C GLU A 27 43.10 -56.76 -39.60
N SER A 28 43.09 -55.74 -40.43
CA SER A 28 43.93 -55.61 -41.61
C SER A 28 45.41 -55.62 -41.21
N TYR A 29 45.81 -54.95 -40.13
CA TYR A 29 47.17 -54.97 -39.59
C TYR A 29 47.57 -56.36 -39.07
N ALA A 30 46.66 -57.08 -38.37
CA ALA A 30 46.89 -58.45 -37.89
C ALA A 30 47.11 -59.45 -39.05
N GLN A 31 46.39 -59.28 -40.17
CA GLN A 31 46.59 -60.08 -41.36
C GLN A 31 48.02 -59.85 -41.93
N MET A 32 48.43 -58.56 -42.00
CA MET A 32 49.79 -58.23 -42.44
C MET A 32 50.87 -58.81 -41.50
N LEU A 33 50.65 -58.80 -40.21
CA LEU A 33 51.57 -59.40 -39.25
C LEU A 33 51.65 -60.92 -39.38
N ARG A 34 50.51 -61.62 -39.60
CA ARG A 34 50.47 -63.07 -39.84
C ARG A 34 51.24 -63.42 -41.12
N TYR A 35 51.15 -62.65 -42.18
CA TYR A 35 51.93 -62.80 -43.38
C TYR A 35 53.43 -62.57 -43.12
N ALA A 36 53.81 -61.52 -42.43
CA ALA A 36 55.16 -61.21 -42.01
C ALA A 36 55.76 -62.30 -41.13
N GLN A 37 54.95 -62.94 -40.25
CA GLN A 37 55.35 -63.99 -39.33
C GLN A 37 55.71 -65.31 -40.07
N ARG A 38 55.03 -65.61 -41.21
CA ARG A 38 55.36 -66.76 -42.03
C ARG A 38 56.69 -66.61 -42.73
N ASN A 39 57.22 -65.36 -42.94
CA ASN A 39 58.47 -65.01 -43.59
C ASN A 39 59.43 -64.32 -42.61
N LYS A 40 59.71 -64.97 -41.42
CA LYS A 40 60.35 -64.31 -40.27
C LYS A 40 61.83 -64.01 -40.43
N THR A 41 62.54 -64.89 -41.05
CA THR A 41 63.99 -64.75 -41.05
C THR A 41 64.49 -63.83 -42.19
N ALA A 42 65.54 -63.07 -41.87
CA ALA A 42 66.19 -62.27 -42.92
C ALA A 42 66.66 -63.16 -44.09
N THR A 43 67.03 -64.40 -43.76
CA THR A 43 67.41 -65.44 -44.73
C THR A 43 66.24 -65.82 -45.64
N ASP A 44 65.01 -65.99 -45.10
CA ASP A 44 63.84 -66.28 -45.92
C ASP A 44 63.50 -65.13 -46.93
N LYS A 45 63.66 -63.88 -46.48
CA LYS A 45 63.52 -62.73 -47.35
C LYS A 45 64.57 -62.65 -48.43
N LEU A 46 65.83 -62.95 -48.08
CA LEU A 46 66.92 -62.98 -49.01
C LEU A 46 66.74 -64.12 -49.98
N LEU A 47 66.42 -65.36 -49.51
CA LEU A 47 66.12 -66.51 -50.34
C LEU A 47 65.00 -66.26 -51.33
N PHE A 48 63.94 -65.58 -50.86
CA PHE A 48 62.80 -65.19 -51.74
C PHE A 48 63.27 -64.22 -52.84
N ILE A 49 64.15 -63.24 -52.56
CA ILE A 49 64.68 -62.31 -53.54
C ILE A 49 65.61 -63.03 -54.52
N PHE A 50 66.55 -63.92 -53.98
CA PHE A 50 67.51 -64.64 -54.80
C PHE A 50 66.94 -65.84 -55.56
N ALA A 51 65.79 -66.38 -55.19
CA ALA A 51 65.04 -67.39 -55.96
C ALA A 51 64.30 -66.80 -57.20
N ALA A 52 64.56 -65.54 -57.57
CA ALA A 52 64.03 -64.91 -58.76
C ALA A 52 64.73 -65.46 -60.01
N LYS A 53 64.03 -65.58 -61.11
CA LYS A 53 64.54 -66.07 -62.39
C LYS A 53 65.49 -65.09 -63.05
N ASP A 54 65.31 -63.81 -62.87
CA ASP A 54 66.16 -62.77 -63.45
C ASP A 54 66.29 -61.58 -62.47
N TYR A 55 67.15 -60.59 -62.80
CA TYR A 55 67.43 -59.38 -62.00
C TYR A 55 66.14 -58.50 -61.87
N LYS A 56 65.35 -58.46 -62.89
CA LYS A 56 64.07 -57.62 -62.91
C LYS A 56 63.13 -58.18 -61.89
N GLU A 57 62.93 -59.48 -61.80
CA GLU A 57 62.07 -60.13 -60.80
C GLU A 57 62.62 -59.95 -59.40
N ALA A 58 63.97 -60.11 -59.20
CA ALA A 58 64.57 -59.85 -57.89
C ALA A 58 64.37 -58.46 -57.37
N TYR A 59 64.50 -57.46 -58.28
CA TYR A 59 64.27 -56.07 -57.95
C TYR A 59 62.79 -55.80 -57.63
N GLN A 60 61.82 -56.37 -58.37
CA GLN A 60 60.42 -56.30 -58.06
C GLN A 60 60.06 -56.89 -56.67
N ARG A 61 60.64 -57.99 -56.29
CA ARG A 61 60.46 -58.64 -54.98
C ARG A 61 61.06 -57.82 -53.85
N TYR A 62 62.23 -57.17 -54.08
CA TYR A 62 62.82 -56.22 -53.11
C TYR A 62 61.91 -54.97 -52.89
N ILE A 63 61.40 -54.35 -53.96
CA ILE A 63 60.50 -53.24 -53.90
C ILE A 63 59.18 -53.60 -53.14
N PHE A 64 58.68 -54.81 -53.39
CA PHE A 64 57.52 -55.35 -52.69
C PHE A 64 57.76 -55.40 -51.15
N PHE A 65 58.87 -55.94 -50.66
CA PHE A 65 59.14 -55.95 -49.22
C PHE A 65 59.30 -54.54 -48.63
N ARG A 66 59.93 -53.64 -49.33
CA ARG A 66 60.11 -52.27 -48.90
C ARG A 66 58.74 -51.59 -48.78
N GLN A 67 57.90 -51.70 -49.80
CA GLN A 67 56.52 -51.12 -49.78
C GLN A 67 55.66 -51.78 -48.73
N PHE A 68 55.82 -53.08 -48.48
CA PHE A 68 55.08 -53.78 -47.42
C PHE A 68 55.48 -53.28 -46.04
N GLY A 69 56.79 -53.07 -45.78
CA GLY A 69 57.26 -52.47 -44.51
C GLY A 69 56.72 -51.04 -44.29
N ASP A 70 56.73 -50.24 -45.37
CA ASP A 70 56.21 -48.88 -45.29
C ASP A 70 54.67 -48.86 -45.06
N MET A 71 53.98 -49.82 -45.69
CA MET A 71 52.48 -49.95 -45.49
C MET A 71 52.17 -50.39 -44.03
N GLN A 72 52.94 -51.30 -43.43
CA GLN A 72 52.81 -51.70 -42.04
C GLN A 72 52.96 -50.49 -41.10
N LYS A 73 54.03 -49.68 -41.27
CA LYS A 73 54.29 -48.48 -40.50
C LYS A 73 53.12 -47.48 -40.64
N LYS A 74 52.66 -47.26 -41.86
CA LYS A 74 51.56 -46.36 -42.14
C LYS A 74 50.24 -46.79 -41.44
N LYS A 75 49.93 -48.10 -41.51
CA LYS A 75 48.76 -48.67 -40.81
C LYS A 75 48.83 -48.52 -39.30
N LEU A 76 50.02 -48.77 -38.73
CA LEU A 76 50.25 -48.61 -37.27
C LEU A 76 50.02 -47.15 -36.84
N LEU A 77 50.54 -46.19 -37.59
CA LEU A 77 50.32 -44.76 -37.34
C LEU A 77 48.84 -44.40 -37.44
N GLN A 78 48.12 -44.88 -38.44
CA GLN A 78 46.67 -44.66 -38.59
C GLN A 78 45.89 -45.23 -37.40
N ILE A 79 46.24 -46.45 -36.91
CA ILE A 79 45.61 -47.04 -35.74
C ILE A 79 45.87 -46.17 -34.51
N ARG A 80 47.09 -45.67 -34.33
CA ARG A 80 47.41 -44.79 -33.20
C ARG A 80 46.66 -43.47 -33.25
N GLU A 81 46.67 -42.76 -34.38
CA GLU A 81 45.96 -41.51 -34.57
C GLU A 81 44.47 -41.66 -34.30
N LYS A 82 43.86 -42.74 -34.85
CA LYS A 82 42.42 -43.01 -34.63
C LYS A 82 42.10 -43.37 -33.18
N THR A 83 43.00 -44.06 -32.51
CA THR A 83 42.84 -44.40 -31.08
C THR A 83 42.93 -43.15 -30.21
N ASP A 84 43.85 -42.23 -30.52
CA ASP A 84 43.98 -40.94 -29.81
C ASP A 84 42.74 -40.05 -30.07
N GLU A 85 42.21 -40.04 -31.30
CA GLU A 85 40.96 -39.36 -31.62
C GLU A 85 39.78 -39.95 -30.84
N LEU A 86 39.67 -41.29 -30.77
CA LEU A 86 38.65 -41.99 -29.99
C LEU A 86 38.68 -41.57 -28.51
N SER A 87 39.89 -41.54 -27.91
CA SER A 87 40.09 -41.14 -26.52
C SER A 87 39.62 -39.69 -26.29
N LYS A 88 39.97 -38.75 -27.17
CA LYS A 88 39.51 -37.36 -27.07
C LYS A 88 37.99 -37.25 -27.12
N ARG A 89 37.34 -37.92 -28.10
CA ARG A 89 35.88 -37.87 -28.23
C ARG A 89 35.17 -38.56 -27.08
N THR A 90 35.75 -39.60 -26.49
CA THR A 90 35.17 -40.23 -25.29
C THR A 90 35.20 -39.28 -24.09
N ASN A 91 36.33 -38.60 -23.87
CA ASN A 91 36.45 -37.61 -22.81
C ASN A 91 35.47 -36.43 -23.01
N GLU A 92 35.33 -35.91 -24.24
CA GLU A 92 34.34 -34.90 -24.57
C GLU A 92 32.90 -35.34 -24.26
N LEU A 93 32.55 -36.59 -24.58
CA LEU A 93 31.26 -37.18 -24.26
C LEU A 93 31.01 -37.24 -22.76
N GLU A 94 32.01 -37.59 -21.95
CA GLU A 94 31.89 -37.65 -20.50
C GLU A 94 31.68 -36.27 -19.88
N VAL A 95 32.44 -35.27 -20.31
CA VAL A 95 32.24 -33.88 -19.91
C VAL A 95 30.82 -33.36 -20.28
N LYS A 96 30.34 -33.69 -21.49
CA LYS A 96 28.97 -33.30 -21.90
C LYS A 96 27.90 -33.96 -21.04
N LYS A 97 28.08 -35.24 -20.63
CA LYS A 97 27.12 -35.92 -19.74
C LYS A 97 27.13 -35.32 -18.33
N THR A 98 28.29 -35.07 -17.75
CA THR A 98 28.38 -34.45 -16.41
C THR A 98 27.78 -33.06 -16.38
N ASN A 99 28.00 -32.28 -17.43
CA ASN A 99 27.33 -30.97 -17.58
C ASN A 99 25.82 -31.10 -17.69
N GLN A 100 25.32 -32.10 -18.42
CA GLN A 100 23.87 -32.35 -18.53
C GLN A 100 23.25 -32.71 -17.18
N GLU A 101 23.89 -33.57 -16.39
CA GLU A 101 23.44 -33.96 -15.06
C GLU A 101 23.41 -32.77 -14.09
N SER A 102 24.47 -31.96 -14.12
CA SER A 102 24.57 -30.73 -13.33
C SER A 102 23.43 -29.75 -13.65
N LEU A 103 23.17 -29.51 -14.94
CA LEU A 103 22.08 -28.65 -15.39
C LEU A 103 20.71 -29.18 -14.97
N LEU A 104 20.46 -30.48 -15.05
CA LEU A 104 19.25 -31.13 -14.60
C LEU A 104 19.02 -30.92 -13.09
N GLN A 105 20.05 -31.11 -12.28
CA GLN A 105 19.97 -30.88 -10.84
C GLN A 105 19.68 -29.42 -10.52
N GLN A 106 20.29 -28.50 -11.25
CA GLN A 106 20.04 -27.05 -11.06
C GLN A 106 18.62 -26.66 -11.47
N GLU A 107 18.08 -27.22 -12.57
CA GLU A 107 16.71 -26.99 -13.00
C GLU A 107 15.69 -27.52 -11.96
N MET A 108 15.93 -28.71 -11.39
CA MET A 108 15.09 -29.25 -10.31
C MET A 108 15.11 -28.33 -9.07
N LYS A 109 16.29 -27.91 -8.62
CA LYS A 109 16.42 -26.99 -7.47
C LYS A 109 15.69 -25.67 -7.73
N ASN A 110 15.85 -25.09 -8.91
CA ASN A 110 15.17 -23.84 -9.29
C ASN A 110 13.66 -24.01 -9.33
N LYS A 111 13.16 -25.13 -9.84
CA LYS A 111 11.73 -25.47 -9.87
C LYS A 111 11.14 -25.58 -8.46
N ASP A 112 11.85 -26.25 -7.55
CA ASP A 112 11.43 -26.39 -6.17
C ASP A 112 11.44 -25.04 -5.43
N ALA A 113 12.47 -24.21 -5.64
CA ALA A 113 12.55 -22.88 -5.09
C ALA A 113 11.40 -21.99 -5.61
N LEU A 114 11.11 -22.03 -6.91
CA LEU A 114 10.00 -21.29 -7.53
C LEU A 114 8.64 -21.72 -6.98
N ASN A 115 8.43 -23.03 -6.80
CA ASN A 115 7.19 -23.55 -6.22
C ASN A 115 7.00 -23.08 -4.77
N LYS A 116 8.05 -23.08 -3.95
CA LYS A 116 8.02 -22.55 -2.58
C LYS A 116 7.68 -21.07 -2.58
N GLU A 117 8.37 -20.27 -3.38
CA GLU A 117 8.12 -18.83 -3.50
C GLU A 117 6.67 -18.54 -3.97
N LYS A 118 6.17 -19.31 -4.94
CA LYS A 118 4.78 -19.20 -5.41
C LYS A 118 3.78 -19.45 -4.28
N THR A 119 3.97 -20.51 -3.49
CA THR A 119 3.07 -20.84 -2.37
C THR A 119 3.12 -19.79 -1.27
N GLU A 120 4.28 -19.21 -0.99
CA GLU A 120 4.41 -18.11 -0.01
C GLU A 120 3.75 -16.83 -0.50
N LYS A 121 3.93 -16.48 -1.77
CA LYS A 121 3.23 -15.33 -2.40
C LYS A 121 1.71 -15.51 -2.37
N GLU A 122 1.19 -16.69 -2.69
CA GLU A 122 -0.25 -16.98 -2.62
C GLU A 122 -0.80 -16.85 -1.19
N LYS A 123 -0.07 -17.33 -0.17
CA LYS A 123 -0.44 -17.14 1.24
C LYS A 123 -0.46 -15.65 1.62
N THR A 124 0.54 -14.90 1.19
CA THR A 124 0.63 -13.45 1.45
C THR A 124 -0.52 -12.69 0.79
N VAL A 125 -0.83 -12.98 -0.48
CA VAL A 125 -1.98 -12.38 -1.19
C VAL A 125 -3.29 -12.67 -0.47
N ARG A 126 -3.53 -13.92 -0.05
CA ARG A 126 -4.75 -14.28 0.70
C ARG A 126 -4.84 -13.54 2.05
N ASN A 127 -3.71 -13.35 2.73
CA ASN A 127 -3.69 -12.61 4.00
C ASN A 127 -3.98 -11.13 3.78
N LEU A 128 -3.36 -10.50 2.78
CA LEU A 128 -3.62 -9.10 2.39
C LEU A 128 -5.08 -8.88 2.00
N GLN A 129 -5.69 -9.79 1.24
CA GLN A 129 -7.12 -9.71 0.88
C GLN A 129 -8.04 -9.79 2.11
N LYS A 130 -7.69 -10.62 3.12
CA LYS A 130 -8.44 -10.66 4.39
C LYS A 130 -8.31 -9.34 5.15
N GLN A 131 -7.11 -8.78 5.23
CA GLN A 131 -6.87 -7.49 5.90
C GLN A 131 -7.60 -6.35 5.19
N GLU A 132 -7.58 -6.31 3.86
CA GLU A 132 -8.32 -5.32 3.06
C GLU A 132 -9.83 -5.36 3.35
N LYS A 133 -10.43 -6.56 3.35
CA LYS A 133 -11.85 -6.74 3.70
C LYS A 133 -12.16 -6.24 5.11
N GLN A 134 -11.28 -6.53 6.08
CA GLN A 134 -11.46 -6.09 7.47
C GLN A 134 -11.37 -4.57 7.59
N ILE A 135 -10.37 -3.96 6.96
CA ILE A 135 -10.18 -2.50 6.93
C ILE A 135 -11.40 -1.82 6.28
N THR A 136 -11.85 -2.34 5.14
CA THR A 136 -13.04 -1.81 4.44
C THR A 136 -14.30 -1.88 5.32
N LYS A 137 -14.50 -2.98 6.04
CA LYS A 137 -15.61 -3.13 6.98
C LYS A 137 -15.52 -2.11 8.13
N ASN A 138 -14.34 -1.97 8.72
CA ASN A 138 -14.10 -1.00 9.81
C ASN A 138 -14.33 0.43 9.35
N LEU A 139 -13.88 0.77 8.13
CA LEU A 139 -14.10 2.08 7.54
C LEU A 139 -15.58 2.40 7.37
N LYS A 140 -16.37 1.46 6.80
CA LYS A 140 -17.83 1.64 6.66
C LYS A 140 -18.50 1.87 8.00
N ASN A 141 -18.09 1.12 9.03
CA ASN A 141 -18.62 1.29 10.39
C ASN A 141 -18.28 2.66 10.97
N LYS A 142 -17.02 3.12 10.84
CA LYS A 142 -16.61 4.45 11.30
C LYS A 142 -17.36 5.57 10.55
N GLN A 143 -17.51 5.46 9.24
CA GLN A 143 -18.30 6.42 8.45
C GLN A 143 -19.77 6.48 8.88
N ALA A 144 -20.39 5.33 9.15
CA ALA A 144 -21.76 5.26 9.66
C ALA A 144 -21.90 5.95 11.03
N GLN A 145 -20.91 5.74 11.92
CA GLN A 145 -20.88 6.43 13.24
C GLN A 145 -20.76 7.94 13.09
N VAL A 146 -19.90 8.45 12.21
CA VAL A 146 -19.74 9.88 11.94
C VAL A 146 -21.05 10.47 11.40
N LYS A 147 -21.69 9.82 10.43
CA LYS A 147 -23.00 10.25 9.89
C LYS A 147 -24.08 10.27 10.98
N LYS A 148 -24.12 9.26 11.85
CA LYS A 148 -25.07 9.19 12.97
C LYS A 148 -24.84 10.33 13.96
N LEU A 149 -23.59 10.63 14.31
CA LEU A 149 -23.23 11.74 15.18
C LEU A 149 -23.67 13.08 14.57
N GLN A 150 -23.37 13.32 13.29
CA GLN A 150 -23.75 14.54 12.62
C GLN A 150 -25.29 14.73 12.63
N LYS A 151 -26.04 13.68 12.31
CA LYS A 151 -27.51 13.72 12.37
C LYS A 151 -28.02 14.01 13.79
N GLN A 152 -27.38 13.45 14.82
CA GLN A 152 -27.73 13.75 16.21
C GLN A 152 -27.49 15.23 16.57
N ILE A 153 -26.35 15.78 16.11
CA ILE A 153 -26.02 17.21 16.29
C ILE A 153 -27.07 18.09 15.58
N ASP A 154 -27.32 17.81 14.29
CA ASP A 154 -28.30 18.59 13.49
C ASP A 154 -29.69 18.55 14.12
N ASN A 155 -30.14 17.38 14.58
CA ASN A 155 -31.43 17.24 15.29
C ASN A 155 -31.45 17.99 16.63
N ALA A 156 -30.34 17.95 17.39
CA ALA A 156 -30.24 18.66 18.67
C ALA A 156 -30.29 20.20 18.47
N ILE A 157 -29.62 20.69 17.44
CA ILE A 157 -29.65 22.10 17.04
C ILE A 157 -31.06 22.50 16.60
N ALA A 158 -31.71 21.70 15.74
CA ALA A 158 -33.09 21.99 15.29
C ALA A 158 -34.08 22.02 16.47
N ALA A 159 -33.97 21.06 17.39
CA ALA A 159 -34.79 21.04 18.59
C ALA A 159 -34.57 22.27 19.49
N GLU A 160 -33.30 22.68 19.67
CA GLU A 160 -32.96 23.87 20.44
C GLU A 160 -33.47 25.13 19.76
N VAL A 161 -33.31 25.28 18.46
CA VAL A 161 -33.87 26.40 17.69
C VAL A 161 -35.39 26.48 17.83
N GLN A 162 -36.10 25.36 17.76
CA GLN A 162 -37.56 25.33 17.95
C GLN A 162 -37.97 25.75 19.37
N LYS A 163 -37.28 25.21 20.38
CA LYS A 163 -37.49 25.59 21.77
C LYS A 163 -37.29 27.08 21.99
N GLN A 164 -36.18 27.62 21.46
CA GLN A 164 -35.89 29.07 21.59
C GLN A 164 -36.91 29.94 20.83
N LYS A 165 -37.37 29.52 19.66
CA LYS A 165 -38.48 30.22 18.93
C LYS A 165 -39.76 30.28 19.75
N GLN A 166 -40.12 29.18 20.40
CA GLN A 166 -41.30 29.13 21.28
C GLN A 166 -41.13 30.06 22.48
N LEU A 167 -39.97 30.02 23.14
CA LEU A 167 -39.65 30.93 24.26
C LEU A 167 -39.61 32.39 23.80
N ALA A 168 -39.03 32.66 22.64
CA ALA A 168 -39.00 33.98 22.02
C ALA A 168 -40.42 34.53 21.75
N ALA A 169 -41.29 33.68 21.20
CA ALA A 169 -42.69 34.04 20.96
C ALA A 169 -43.46 34.33 22.27
N ALA A 170 -43.22 33.51 23.31
CA ALA A 170 -43.81 33.72 24.63
C ALA A 170 -43.30 35.00 25.31
N LYS A 171 -41.99 35.29 25.26
CA LYS A 171 -41.38 36.52 25.76
C LYS A 171 -41.93 37.75 25.02
N LYS A 172 -42.09 37.66 23.69
CA LYS A 172 -42.64 38.75 22.86
C LYS A 172 -44.06 39.07 23.25
N LYS A 173 -44.89 38.04 23.48
CA LYS A 173 -46.30 38.28 23.98
C LYS A 173 -46.31 38.95 25.37
N LYS A 174 -45.44 38.52 26.30
CA LYS A 174 -45.29 39.12 27.62
C LYS A 174 -44.82 40.59 27.55
N MET A 175 -43.81 40.86 26.70
CA MET A 175 -43.34 42.26 26.49
C MET A 175 -44.41 43.18 25.89
N GLN A 176 -45.21 42.68 24.98
CA GLN A 176 -46.32 43.43 24.41
C GLN A 176 -47.43 43.70 25.47
N ALA A 177 -47.73 42.70 26.30
CA ALA A 177 -48.67 42.86 27.40
C ALA A 177 -48.19 43.86 28.46
N GLN A 178 -46.92 43.88 28.80
CA GLN A 178 -46.27 44.82 29.72
C GLN A 178 -46.16 46.25 29.14
N ALA A 179 -45.95 46.40 27.83
CA ALA A 179 -45.90 47.68 27.17
C ALA A 179 -47.27 48.38 27.15
N ASN A 180 -48.38 47.63 27.28
CA ASN A 180 -49.74 48.12 27.35
C ASN A 180 -50.26 48.46 28.80
N SER A 181 -49.44 48.13 29.83
CA SER A 181 -49.74 48.44 31.21
C SER A 181 -49.04 49.77 31.59
N SER A 182 -49.83 50.67 32.25
CA SER A 182 -49.43 52.04 32.59
C SER A 182 -48.27 52.17 33.60
N SER A 183 -47.61 51.06 34.00
CA SER A 183 -46.52 51.02 34.96
C SER A 183 -45.13 50.58 34.35
N ALA A 184 -44.99 50.55 33.04
CA ALA A 184 -43.77 50.13 32.39
C ALA A 184 -42.69 51.21 32.42
N ASP A 185 -41.48 50.82 32.85
CA ASP A 185 -40.32 51.69 32.90
C ASP A 185 -39.89 52.08 31.45
N LYS A 186 -40.07 53.40 31.12
CA LYS A 186 -39.89 53.96 29.74
C LYS A 186 -38.56 53.56 29.13
N LYS A 187 -37.50 53.39 29.99
CA LYS A 187 -36.13 52.98 29.56
C LYS A 187 -36.06 51.53 29.07
N GLN A 188 -36.86 50.65 29.72
CA GLN A 188 -36.91 49.22 29.35
C GLN A 188 -37.72 48.99 28.06
N VAL A 189 -38.77 49.74 27.89
CA VAL A 189 -39.59 49.70 26.67
C VAL A 189 -38.84 50.23 25.45
N ALA A 190 -38.01 51.28 25.60
CA ALA A 190 -37.15 51.82 24.55
C ALA A 190 -36.06 50.85 24.17
N ALA A 191 -35.42 50.20 25.18
CA ALA A 191 -34.37 49.18 24.94
C ALA A 191 -34.94 47.95 24.22
N ASN A 192 -36.10 47.47 24.61
CA ASN A 192 -36.79 46.35 23.98
C ASN A 192 -37.18 46.66 22.52
N LYS A 193 -37.64 47.91 22.23
CA LYS A 193 -37.96 48.33 20.87
C LYS A 193 -36.72 48.40 19.97
N ALA A 194 -35.65 49.01 20.45
CA ALA A 194 -34.35 49.06 19.74
C ALA A 194 -33.76 47.66 19.45
N ALA A 195 -33.86 46.73 20.41
CA ALA A 195 -33.43 45.36 20.24
C ALA A 195 -34.26 44.64 19.16
N MET A 196 -35.59 44.84 19.16
CA MET A 196 -36.47 44.24 18.15
C MET A 196 -36.20 44.78 16.73
N GLU A 197 -35.88 46.07 16.58
CA GLU A 197 -35.48 46.64 15.30
C GLU A 197 -34.14 46.11 14.81
N THR A 198 -33.17 45.97 15.69
CA THR A 198 -31.87 45.42 15.37
C THR A 198 -31.98 43.95 14.98
N ALA A 199 -32.79 43.14 15.70
CA ALA A 199 -33.07 41.77 15.39
C ALA A 199 -33.72 41.60 14.01
N LYS A 200 -34.66 42.48 13.66
CA LYS A 200 -35.30 42.50 12.33
C LYS A 200 -34.27 42.82 11.22
N LYS A 201 -33.46 43.88 11.40
CA LYS A 201 -32.42 44.28 10.42
C LYS A 201 -31.38 43.19 10.17
N LYS A 202 -31.02 42.43 11.19
CA LYS A 202 -30.02 41.37 11.12
C LYS A 202 -30.60 39.95 10.87
N ASN A 203 -31.92 39.84 10.64
CA ASN A 203 -32.64 38.58 10.46
C ASN A 203 -32.40 37.56 11.61
N TYR A 204 -32.39 38.07 12.87
CA TYR A 204 -32.33 37.20 14.03
C TYR A 204 -33.72 36.61 14.32
N THR A 205 -33.75 35.29 14.50
CA THR A 205 -35.00 34.53 14.69
C THR A 205 -35.17 34.02 16.12
N ILE A 206 -34.06 33.94 16.88
CA ILE A 206 -34.00 33.38 18.24
C ILE A 206 -33.68 34.47 19.27
N ALA A 207 -32.79 35.41 18.95
CA ALA A 207 -32.38 36.49 19.84
C ALA A 207 -33.46 37.57 19.86
N THR A 208 -34.19 37.65 20.96
CA THR A 208 -35.37 38.57 21.12
C THR A 208 -35.25 39.54 22.29
N THR A 209 -34.37 39.25 23.26
CA THR A 209 -34.12 40.19 24.37
C THR A 209 -32.93 41.11 24.04
N PRO A 210 -32.85 42.32 24.66
CA PRO A 210 -31.71 43.22 24.44
C PRO A 210 -30.37 42.57 24.68
N GLU A 211 -30.25 41.71 25.70
CA GLU A 211 -29.02 40.99 26.06
C GLU A 211 -28.68 39.98 24.97
N GLU A 212 -29.66 39.19 24.47
CA GLU A 212 -29.46 38.19 23.42
C GLU A 212 -29.09 38.85 22.09
N VAL A 213 -29.68 39.97 21.75
CA VAL A 213 -29.34 40.75 20.54
C VAL A 213 -27.95 41.36 20.64
N THR A 214 -27.59 41.90 21.82
CA THR A 214 -26.25 42.41 22.07
C THR A 214 -25.21 41.30 21.96
N LEU A 215 -25.45 40.15 22.59
CA LEU A 215 -24.56 38.98 22.55
C LEU A 215 -24.37 38.49 21.10
N SER A 216 -25.47 38.44 20.33
CA SER A 216 -25.43 38.06 18.90
C SER A 216 -24.59 39.03 18.07
N SER A 217 -24.79 40.33 18.30
CA SER A 217 -24.07 41.39 17.58
C SER A 217 -22.58 41.39 17.92
N ASN A 218 -22.26 41.18 19.21
CA ASN A 218 -20.87 41.06 19.67
C ASN A 218 -20.19 39.81 19.11
N PHE A 219 -20.87 38.66 19.07
CA PHE A 219 -20.36 37.46 18.43
C PHE A 219 -20.04 37.72 16.96
N GLU A 220 -20.94 38.34 16.23
CA GLU A 220 -20.78 38.66 14.81
C GLU A 220 -19.63 39.66 14.58
N ALA A 221 -19.48 40.67 15.43
CA ALA A 221 -18.39 41.65 15.37
C ALA A 221 -17.00 41.03 15.63
N ASN A 222 -16.96 39.91 16.31
CA ASN A 222 -15.75 39.15 16.58
C ASN A 222 -15.40 38.08 15.51
N LYS A 223 -16.07 38.12 14.35
CA LYS A 223 -15.71 37.26 13.21
C LYS A 223 -14.26 37.48 12.80
N GLY A 224 -13.48 36.40 12.73
CA GLY A 224 -12.02 36.38 12.47
C GLY A 224 -11.16 36.75 13.69
N LYS A 225 -11.77 36.96 14.88
CA LYS A 225 -11.09 37.33 16.14
C LYS A 225 -11.44 36.39 17.29
N LEU A 226 -12.29 35.39 17.07
CA LEU A 226 -12.63 34.43 18.11
C LEU A 226 -11.40 33.66 18.53
N PRO A 227 -11.15 33.45 19.83
CA PRO A 227 -10.05 32.65 20.30
C PRO A 227 -10.18 31.19 19.87
N TRP A 228 -9.08 30.53 19.72
CA TRP A 228 -9.05 29.11 19.43
C TRP A 228 -9.69 28.30 20.56
N PRO A 229 -10.51 27.27 20.20
CA PRO A 229 -11.18 26.44 21.21
C PRO A 229 -10.23 25.51 21.96
N SER A 230 -8.94 25.48 21.61
CA SER A 230 -7.87 24.79 22.33
C SER A 230 -6.63 25.69 22.45
N GLY A 231 -5.82 25.48 23.48
CA GLY A 231 -4.59 26.25 23.68
C GLY A 231 -3.51 25.99 22.63
N LYS A 232 -3.44 24.77 22.11
CA LYS A 232 -2.57 24.31 21.03
C LYS A 232 -3.37 23.35 20.15
N GLY A 233 -3.23 23.43 18.84
CA GLY A 233 -3.91 22.52 17.92
C GLY A 233 -3.70 22.89 16.47
N VAL A 234 -3.93 21.92 15.58
CA VAL A 234 -3.83 22.03 14.12
C VAL A 234 -5.15 21.57 13.51
N VAL A 235 -5.65 22.26 12.51
CA VAL A 235 -6.81 21.79 11.74
C VAL A 235 -6.36 20.64 10.84
N VAL A 236 -6.91 19.45 11.06
CA VAL A 236 -6.64 18.24 10.28
C VAL A 236 -7.72 17.94 9.24
N SER A 237 -8.91 18.48 9.43
CA SER A 237 -9.99 18.40 8.46
C SER A 237 -10.72 19.75 8.39
N SER A 238 -10.72 20.37 7.23
CA SER A 238 -11.33 21.68 7.00
C SER A 238 -12.84 21.57 6.73
N TYR A 239 -13.52 22.70 6.79
CA TYR A 239 -14.95 22.82 6.44
C TYR A 239 -15.17 22.62 4.94
N GLY A 240 -16.24 21.91 4.58
CA GLY A 240 -16.67 21.71 3.20
C GLY A 240 -16.42 20.29 2.69
N VAL A 241 -16.49 20.13 1.37
CA VAL A 241 -16.24 18.86 0.69
C VAL A 241 -14.79 18.80 0.23
N HIS A 242 -14.08 17.77 0.62
CA HIS A 242 -12.69 17.54 0.23
C HIS A 242 -12.40 16.06 0.03
N ALA A 243 -11.31 15.75 -0.68
CA ALA A 243 -10.88 14.38 -0.89
C ALA A 243 -10.48 13.71 0.43
N HIS A 244 -10.80 12.43 0.58
CA HIS A 244 -10.36 11.67 1.76
C HIS A 244 -8.82 11.53 1.73
N PRO A 245 -8.10 11.85 2.82
CA PRO A 245 -6.63 11.86 2.82
C PRO A 245 -6.00 10.50 2.50
N GLU A 246 -6.64 9.40 2.90
CA GLU A 246 -6.09 8.04 2.76
C GLU A 246 -6.75 7.22 1.65
N ILE A 247 -7.92 7.60 1.15
CA ILE A 247 -8.70 6.80 0.19
C ILE A 247 -8.91 7.60 -1.09
N LYS A 248 -8.17 7.26 -2.12
CA LYS A 248 -8.30 7.88 -3.44
C LYS A 248 -9.72 7.69 -4.00
N GLY A 249 -10.29 8.76 -4.56
CA GLY A 249 -11.61 8.74 -5.18
C GLY A 249 -12.79 8.87 -4.23
N THR A 250 -12.55 9.00 -2.90
CA THR A 250 -13.62 9.22 -1.91
C THR A 250 -13.62 10.68 -1.47
N GLN A 251 -14.83 11.29 -1.42
CA GLN A 251 -15.03 12.62 -0.87
C GLN A 251 -15.63 12.55 0.53
N VAL A 252 -15.20 13.47 1.39
CA VAL A 252 -15.72 13.65 2.75
C VAL A 252 -16.28 15.05 2.87
N GLU A 253 -17.53 15.15 3.34
CA GLU A 253 -18.16 16.42 3.71
C GLU A 253 -17.96 16.66 5.20
N ASN A 254 -17.31 17.77 5.55
CA ASN A 254 -17.15 18.21 6.94
C ASN A 254 -17.95 19.50 7.16
N LYS A 255 -18.97 19.45 8.03
CA LYS A 255 -19.80 20.59 8.40
C LYS A 255 -19.20 21.46 9.52
N GLY A 256 -17.94 21.27 9.84
CA GLY A 256 -17.14 22.00 10.81
C GLY A 256 -15.66 21.88 10.51
N ILE A 257 -14.84 21.95 11.53
CA ILE A 257 -13.40 21.64 11.47
C ILE A 257 -13.05 20.60 12.51
N ASP A 258 -12.12 19.72 12.19
CA ASP A 258 -11.53 18.79 13.16
C ASP A 258 -10.16 19.32 13.57
N ILE A 259 -9.97 19.48 14.87
CA ILE A 259 -8.77 20.05 15.48
C ILE A 259 -8.04 18.95 16.23
N ARG A 260 -6.83 18.64 15.78
CA ARG A 260 -5.90 17.74 16.49
C ARG A 260 -5.10 18.51 17.51
N THR A 261 -4.97 17.94 18.72
CA THR A 261 -4.22 18.55 19.82
C THR A 261 -3.49 17.46 20.63
N THR A 262 -2.84 17.85 21.72
CA THR A 262 -2.17 16.89 22.60
C THR A 262 -3.15 16.19 23.54
N LYS A 263 -2.82 14.97 23.97
CA LYS A 263 -3.60 14.20 24.94
C LYS A 263 -3.88 15.01 26.22
N GLY A 264 -5.13 14.98 26.67
CA GLY A 264 -5.55 15.70 27.87
C GLY A 264 -5.71 17.22 27.71
N SER A 265 -5.64 17.75 26.47
CA SER A 265 -5.82 19.17 26.21
C SER A 265 -7.22 19.64 26.60
N ALA A 266 -7.28 20.82 27.26
CA ALA A 266 -8.53 21.46 27.60
C ALA A 266 -9.17 22.09 26.34
N VAL A 267 -10.48 21.88 26.20
CA VAL A 267 -11.33 22.54 25.22
C VAL A 267 -12.03 23.72 25.90
N ARG A 268 -12.07 24.86 25.22
CA ARG A 268 -12.52 26.14 25.79
C ARG A 268 -13.64 26.74 24.96
N ALA A 269 -14.55 27.48 25.61
CA ALA A 269 -15.55 28.27 24.93
C ALA A 269 -14.90 29.41 24.12
N VAL A 270 -15.27 29.54 22.86
CA VAL A 270 -14.73 30.61 21.98
C VAL A 270 -15.34 31.97 22.25
N PHE A 271 -16.48 32.03 22.94
CA PHE A 271 -17.16 33.26 23.28
C PHE A 271 -18.10 33.08 24.49
N ASP A 272 -18.51 34.21 25.11
CA ASP A 272 -19.47 34.21 26.20
C ASP A 272 -20.83 33.64 25.75
N GLY A 273 -21.48 32.89 26.62
CA GLY A 273 -22.75 32.26 26.24
C GLY A 273 -23.35 31.42 27.35
N GLU A 274 -24.35 30.67 26.97
CA GLU A 274 -25.05 29.72 27.84
C GLU A 274 -24.97 28.30 27.24
N VAL A 275 -24.61 27.32 28.07
CA VAL A 275 -24.61 25.91 27.65
C VAL A 275 -26.04 25.44 27.42
N SER A 276 -26.41 25.32 26.15
CA SER A 276 -27.72 24.86 25.74
C SER A 276 -27.93 23.37 26.02
N ARG A 277 -26.93 22.58 25.72
CA ARG A 277 -27.02 21.12 25.88
C ARG A 277 -25.66 20.45 26.10
N VAL A 278 -25.67 19.45 26.95
CA VAL A 278 -24.59 18.46 27.08
C VAL A 278 -25.18 17.09 26.75
N ALA A 279 -24.57 16.34 25.86
CA ALA A 279 -25.05 15.03 25.43
C ALA A 279 -23.89 14.05 25.23
N LYS A 280 -24.16 12.74 25.35
CA LYS A 280 -23.22 11.68 24.99
C LYS A 280 -23.44 11.28 23.53
N GLY A 281 -22.40 11.40 22.73
CA GLY A 281 -22.36 10.94 21.34
C GLY A 281 -21.61 9.60 21.19
N PRO A 282 -21.59 9.05 19.97
CA PRO A 282 -20.91 7.77 19.69
C PRO A 282 -19.40 7.81 19.92
N ALA A 283 -18.76 8.97 19.74
CA ALA A 283 -17.32 9.15 19.85
C ALA A 283 -16.89 9.92 21.10
N GLY A 284 -17.82 10.29 21.98
CA GLY A 284 -17.53 11.07 23.20
C GLY A 284 -18.65 12.06 23.53
N MET A 285 -18.39 12.97 24.48
CA MET A 285 -19.34 13.98 24.90
C MET A 285 -19.42 15.13 23.88
N VAL A 286 -20.59 15.75 23.81
CA VAL A 286 -20.89 16.90 22.96
C VAL A 286 -21.42 18.02 23.84
N VAL A 287 -20.88 19.24 23.66
CA VAL A 287 -21.33 20.46 24.32
C VAL A 287 -21.82 21.42 23.25
N ILE A 288 -23.02 21.98 23.46
CA ILE A 288 -23.61 23.03 22.61
C ILE A 288 -23.73 24.29 23.44
N ILE A 289 -23.12 25.39 22.99
CA ILE A 289 -23.16 26.69 23.65
C ILE A 289 -23.89 27.66 22.75
N ARG A 290 -24.85 28.40 23.33
CA ARG A 290 -25.62 29.44 22.66
C ARG A 290 -25.05 30.83 22.95
N HIS A 291 -24.88 31.62 21.89
CA HIS A 291 -24.36 32.98 21.89
C HIS A 291 -25.38 33.92 21.23
N GLY A 292 -26.64 33.92 21.78
CA GLY A 292 -27.78 34.60 21.18
C GLY A 292 -28.30 33.86 19.93
N GLU A 293 -28.13 34.41 18.73
CA GLU A 293 -28.52 33.80 17.45
C GLU A 293 -27.57 32.73 16.98
N TYR A 294 -26.32 32.72 17.51
CA TYR A 294 -25.26 31.80 17.12
C TYR A 294 -25.13 30.65 18.11
N MET A 295 -24.71 29.49 17.62
CA MET A 295 -24.41 28.34 18.45
C MET A 295 -23.06 27.76 18.05
N THR A 296 -22.29 27.33 19.04
CA THR A 296 -21.03 26.58 18.84
C THR A 296 -21.18 25.17 19.40
N VAL A 297 -20.62 24.19 18.66
CA VAL A 297 -20.68 22.79 19.03
C VAL A 297 -19.26 22.27 19.17
N TYR A 298 -19.00 21.61 20.28
CA TYR A 298 -17.74 20.94 20.62
C TYR A 298 -18.05 19.48 20.81
N ALA A 299 -17.59 18.63 19.92
CA ALA A 299 -17.86 17.19 19.94
C ALA A 299 -16.57 16.37 20.03
N ASN A 300 -16.69 15.14 20.45
CA ASN A 300 -15.60 14.22 20.72
C ASN A 300 -14.77 14.63 21.96
N LEU A 301 -15.46 15.00 23.05
CA LEU A 301 -14.83 15.28 24.33
C LEU A 301 -14.84 14.01 25.21
N GLN A 302 -13.77 13.80 25.95
CA GLN A 302 -13.65 12.71 26.93
C GLN A 302 -14.51 13.01 28.18
N SER A 303 -14.42 14.25 28.65
CA SER A 303 -15.15 14.73 29.83
C SER A 303 -15.58 16.18 29.63
N VAL A 304 -16.63 16.57 30.37
CA VAL A 304 -17.22 17.91 30.31
C VAL A 304 -17.28 18.47 31.73
N SER A 305 -16.86 19.73 31.90
CA SER A 305 -16.84 20.45 33.18
C SER A 305 -18.01 21.41 33.39
N VAL A 306 -18.94 21.46 32.42
CA VAL A 306 -20.09 22.36 32.43
C VAL A 306 -21.41 21.58 32.34
N LYS A 307 -22.50 22.18 32.76
CA LYS A 307 -23.85 21.57 32.72
C LYS A 307 -24.76 22.42 31.83
N SER A 308 -25.84 21.81 31.31
CA SER A 308 -26.89 22.55 30.56
C SER A 308 -27.46 23.67 31.44
N GLY A 309 -27.65 24.86 30.87
CA GLY A 309 -28.07 26.07 31.57
C GLY A 309 -26.95 26.89 32.20
N SER A 310 -25.71 26.37 32.29
CA SER A 310 -24.59 27.13 32.85
C SER A 310 -24.17 28.27 31.92
N LYS A 311 -23.92 29.44 32.45
CA LYS A 311 -23.25 30.54 31.74
C LYS A 311 -21.75 30.23 31.65
N VAL A 312 -21.14 30.52 30.52
CA VAL A 312 -19.72 30.36 30.28
C VAL A 312 -19.12 31.64 29.71
N SER A 313 -17.90 31.90 30.11
CA SER A 313 -17.13 33.06 29.63
C SER A 313 -16.15 32.63 28.50
N THR A 314 -15.75 33.61 27.72
CA THR A 314 -14.73 33.42 26.66
C THR A 314 -13.43 32.80 27.22
N LYS A 315 -12.91 31.78 26.59
CA LYS A 315 -11.72 30.98 27.00
C LYS A 315 -11.95 30.14 28.25
N GLN A 316 -13.14 30.06 28.81
CA GLN A 316 -13.44 29.14 29.91
C GLN A 316 -13.32 27.69 29.45
N THR A 317 -12.67 26.84 30.24
CA THR A 317 -12.58 25.40 29.99
C THR A 317 -13.97 24.76 30.13
N ILE A 318 -14.39 23.99 29.10
CA ILE A 318 -15.68 23.30 29.05
C ILE A 318 -15.56 21.79 29.07
N GLY A 319 -14.34 21.27 28.85
CA GLY A 319 -14.08 19.83 28.86
C GLY A 319 -12.66 19.52 28.43
N ILE A 320 -12.41 18.22 28.28
CA ILE A 320 -11.10 17.65 27.86
C ILE A 320 -11.34 16.87 26.56
N VAL A 321 -10.40 17.01 25.62
CA VAL A 321 -10.43 16.28 24.34
C VAL A 321 -10.40 14.77 24.57
N ASN A 322 -11.14 14.02 23.75
CA ASN A 322 -11.06 12.56 23.73
C ASN A 322 -9.82 12.10 22.97
N THR A 323 -9.19 11.01 23.45
CA THR A 323 -8.07 10.36 22.77
C THR A 323 -8.55 8.98 22.32
N ASN A 324 -8.39 8.66 21.05
CA ASN A 324 -8.78 7.36 20.50
C ASN A 324 -7.76 6.26 20.86
N GLU A 325 -8.03 5.01 20.47
CA GLU A 325 -7.17 3.84 20.70
C GLU A 325 -5.79 3.97 20.04
N ASP A 326 -5.70 4.72 18.96
CA ASP A 326 -4.45 5.01 18.22
C ASP A 326 -3.62 6.13 18.88
N GLY A 327 -4.06 6.66 20.04
CA GLY A 327 -3.39 7.76 20.73
C GLY A 327 -3.63 9.16 20.14
N VAL A 328 -4.52 9.26 19.14
CA VAL A 328 -4.83 10.54 18.47
C VAL A 328 -5.92 11.28 19.26
N SER A 329 -5.63 12.56 19.57
CA SER A 329 -6.55 13.44 20.30
C SER A 329 -7.10 14.51 19.38
N GLU A 330 -8.37 14.37 19.02
CA GLU A 330 -9.06 15.27 18.09
C GLU A 330 -10.47 15.61 18.59
N PHE A 331 -10.91 16.82 18.36
CA PHE A 331 -12.28 17.21 18.60
C PHE A 331 -12.84 17.98 17.40
N LYS A 332 -14.15 17.88 17.21
CA LYS A 332 -14.88 18.59 16.15
C LYS A 332 -15.44 19.89 16.68
N PHE A 333 -15.20 20.98 15.96
CA PHE A 333 -15.72 22.30 16.24
C PHE A 333 -16.63 22.78 15.10
N GLN A 334 -17.85 23.24 15.44
CA GLN A 334 -18.84 23.74 14.48
C GLN A 334 -19.44 25.06 14.97
N ILE A 335 -19.80 25.92 14.02
CA ILE A 335 -20.54 27.17 14.27
C ILE A 335 -21.82 27.15 13.46
N PHE A 336 -22.91 27.55 14.10
CA PHE A 336 -24.25 27.67 13.48
C PHE A 336 -24.80 29.09 13.65
N LYS A 337 -25.55 29.55 12.63
CA LYS A 337 -26.50 30.67 12.77
C LYS A 337 -27.90 30.10 12.53
N GLY A 338 -28.75 30.08 13.59
CA GLY A 338 -29.97 29.27 13.55
C GLY A 338 -29.65 27.79 13.24
N THR A 339 -30.18 27.27 12.14
CA THR A 339 -29.93 25.89 11.66
C THR A 339 -28.82 25.78 10.59
N HIS A 340 -28.24 26.91 10.16
CA HIS A 340 -27.25 26.94 9.09
C HIS A 340 -25.81 26.76 9.62
N HIS A 341 -25.06 25.86 9.02
CA HIS A 341 -23.65 25.67 9.30
C HIS A 341 -22.83 26.83 8.73
N LEU A 342 -21.87 27.32 9.51
CA LEU A 342 -20.89 28.32 9.10
C LEU A 342 -19.51 27.74 9.12
N ASN A 343 -18.61 28.19 8.22
CA ASN A 343 -17.23 27.76 8.21
C ASN A 343 -16.46 28.33 9.42
N PRO A 344 -16.05 27.48 10.40
CA PRO A 344 -15.41 27.98 11.61
C PRO A 344 -14.05 28.65 11.35
N SER A 345 -13.33 28.27 10.29
CA SER A 345 -12.00 28.81 9.98
C SER A 345 -12.00 30.31 9.68
N VAL A 346 -13.13 30.88 9.23
CA VAL A 346 -13.26 32.33 9.01
C VAL A 346 -13.67 33.10 10.26
N TRP A 347 -13.98 32.44 11.37
CA TRP A 347 -14.38 33.05 12.63
C TRP A 347 -13.26 33.09 13.65
N LEU A 348 -12.36 32.08 13.61
CA LEU A 348 -11.22 32.00 14.53
C LEU A 348 -10.15 33.02 14.17
N SER A 349 -9.40 33.49 15.17
CA SER A 349 -8.26 34.36 14.97
C SER A 349 -7.18 33.62 14.16
N LYS A 350 -6.52 34.36 13.28
CA LYS A 350 -5.35 33.83 12.53
C LYS A 350 -4.16 33.66 13.43
#